data_c9ac2caf1d00522c6dcd55ce6485d834
#
_entry.id   c9ac2caf1d00522c6dcd55ce6485d834
#
_cell.length_a   1.000
_cell.length_b   1.000
_cell.length_c   1.000
_cell.angle_alpha   90.00
_cell.angle_beta   90.00
_cell.angle_gamma   90.00
#
_symmetry.space_group_name_H-M   'P 1'
#
loop_
_entity.id
_entity.type
_entity.pdbx_description
1 polymer ?
#
loop_
_entity_poly.entity_id
_entity_poly.type
_entity_poly.pdbx_seq_one_letter_code
_entity_poly.pdbx_strand_id
1 'polypeptide(L)'
;SHRIEGIITTNARLKQLVEEKTTRRHRDEMEILGYRNVVNLIQENYAYIPVEPGYILQLHRDLLKYTNLTYRGHFKTTPNEIDMTLPSGERHVLFRPLEPYETPGAVEALCCTYQDVLHRELVDPLLLIPCFILDFLCIHPFNDGNGRMSRLLTLLMLYQNGYVGGQYIS
;
A
#
# COMPACT_ATOMS: atom_id res chain seq x y z
N SER A 1 37.42 -28.76 22.75
CA SER A 1 35.95 -28.84 22.59
C SER A 1 35.31 -27.51 22.22
N HIS A 2 35.81 -26.36 22.74
CA HIS A 2 35.24 -25.02 22.45
C HIS A 2 35.28 -24.62 20.96
N ARG A 3 36.27 -25.08 20.19
CA ARG A 3 36.37 -24.77 18.76
C ARG A 3 35.26 -25.43 17.93
N ILE A 4 34.83 -26.63 18.31
CA ILE A 4 33.78 -27.36 17.60
C ILE A 4 32.40 -26.75 17.87
N GLU A 5 32.12 -26.36 19.11
CA GLU A 5 30.87 -25.71 19.50
C GLU A 5 30.71 -24.35 18.81
N GLY A 6 31.79 -23.55 18.72
CA GLY A 6 31.78 -22.28 18.02
C GLY A 6 31.51 -22.41 16.52
N ILE A 7 32.05 -23.45 15.87
CA ILE A 7 31.86 -23.74 14.47
C ILE A 7 30.41 -24.19 14.21
N ILE A 8 29.86 -25.05 15.06
CA ILE A 8 28.45 -25.51 14.93
C ILE A 8 27.49 -24.36 15.12
N THR A 9 27.73 -23.49 16.11
CA THR A 9 26.86 -22.30 16.34
C THR A 9 26.93 -21.32 15.17
N THR A 10 28.12 -21.11 14.58
CA THR A 10 28.30 -20.25 13.42
C THR A 10 27.57 -20.81 12.19
N ASN A 11 27.68 -22.12 11.95
CA ASN A 11 26.99 -22.76 10.82
C ASN A 11 25.47 -22.73 10.98
N ALA A 12 24.94 -22.97 12.18
CA ALA A 12 23.53 -22.87 12.49
C ALA A 12 23.01 -21.46 12.25
N ARG A 13 23.77 -20.44 12.68
CA ARG A 13 23.42 -19.04 12.47
C ARG A 13 23.43 -18.65 10.99
N LEU A 14 24.44 -19.10 10.24
CA LEU A 14 24.51 -18.87 8.80
C LEU A 14 23.33 -19.50 8.08
N LYS A 15 22.98 -20.74 8.44
CA LYS A 15 21.79 -21.43 7.89
C LYS A 15 20.52 -20.66 8.18
N GLN A 16 20.34 -20.19 9.41
CA GLN A 16 19.21 -19.37 9.82
C GLN A 16 19.13 -18.06 9.01
N LEU A 17 20.25 -17.36 8.86
CA LEU A 17 20.32 -16.11 8.07
C LEU A 17 19.97 -16.33 6.59
N VAL A 18 20.43 -17.44 6.01
CA VAL A 18 20.10 -17.82 4.62
C VAL A 18 18.62 -18.13 4.50
N GLU A 19 18.04 -18.87 5.44
CA GLU A 19 16.61 -19.19 5.46
C GLU A 19 15.74 -17.92 5.59
N GLU A 20 16.09 -17.00 6.48
CA GLU A 20 15.40 -15.72 6.66
C GLU A 20 15.48 -14.86 5.40
N LYS A 21 16.65 -14.79 4.77
CA LYS A 21 16.84 -14.05 3.51
C LYS A 21 16.05 -14.66 2.38
N THR A 22 16.01 -15.97 2.27
CA THR A 22 15.23 -16.70 1.25
C THR A 22 13.74 -16.48 1.46
N THR A 23 13.24 -16.54 2.69
CA THR A 23 11.84 -16.30 3.03
C THR A 23 11.41 -14.87 2.69
N ARG A 24 12.24 -13.86 3.02
CA ARG A 24 11.98 -12.47 2.66
C ARG A 24 11.93 -12.26 1.16
N ARG A 25 12.87 -12.85 0.42
CA ARG A 25 12.92 -12.78 -1.03
C ARG A 25 11.67 -13.37 -1.67
N HIS A 26 11.21 -14.52 -1.18
CA HIS A 26 9.99 -15.15 -1.65
C HIS A 26 8.76 -14.25 -1.41
N ARG A 27 8.65 -13.66 -0.23
CA ARG A 27 7.56 -12.72 0.10
C ARG A 27 7.59 -11.50 -0.81
N ASP A 28 8.76 -10.91 -1.04
CA ASP A 28 8.92 -9.77 -1.93
C ASP A 28 8.49 -10.10 -3.36
N GLU A 29 8.83 -11.29 -3.85
CA GLU A 29 8.40 -11.78 -5.17
C GLU A 29 6.88 -11.90 -5.25
N MET A 30 6.23 -12.42 -4.21
CA MET A 30 4.78 -12.54 -4.15
C MET A 30 4.09 -11.18 -4.11
N GLU A 31 4.65 -10.22 -3.39
CA GLU A 31 4.16 -8.84 -3.37
C GLU A 31 4.31 -8.15 -4.72
N ILE A 32 5.39 -8.36 -5.44
CA ILE A 32 5.61 -7.85 -6.80
C ILE A 32 4.57 -8.43 -7.76
N LEU A 33 4.31 -9.74 -7.69
CA LEU A 33 3.29 -10.39 -8.50
C LEU A 33 1.90 -9.80 -8.25
N GLY A 34 1.54 -9.58 -6.98
CA GLY A 34 0.28 -8.96 -6.60
C GLY A 34 0.15 -7.54 -7.13
N TYR A 35 1.19 -6.75 -7.00
CA TYR A 35 1.21 -5.38 -7.53
C TYR A 35 1.00 -5.36 -9.05
N ARG A 36 1.76 -6.17 -9.77
CA ARG A 36 1.64 -6.30 -11.23
C ARG A 36 0.24 -6.74 -11.64
N ASN A 37 -0.33 -7.69 -10.92
CA ASN A 37 -1.69 -8.16 -11.18
C ASN A 37 -2.72 -7.03 -11.02
N VAL A 38 -2.60 -6.20 -9.98
CA VAL A 38 -3.51 -5.07 -9.77
C VAL A 38 -3.31 -3.97 -10.80
N VAL A 39 -2.08 -3.69 -11.22
CA VAL A 39 -1.82 -2.76 -12.34
C VAL A 39 -2.57 -3.21 -13.59
N ASN A 40 -2.46 -4.49 -13.95
CA ASN A 40 -3.17 -5.05 -15.11
C ASN A 40 -4.69 -4.97 -14.94
N LEU A 41 -5.19 -5.29 -13.76
CA LEU A 41 -6.61 -5.19 -13.43
C LEU A 41 -7.15 -3.77 -13.63
N ILE A 42 -6.41 -2.77 -13.15
CA ILE A 42 -6.76 -1.36 -13.30
C ILE A 42 -6.75 -0.95 -14.78
N GLN A 43 -5.71 -1.31 -15.51
CA GLN A 43 -5.59 -0.99 -16.93
C GLN A 43 -6.76 -1.55 -17.76
N GLU A 44 -7.21 -2.74 -17.43
CA GLU A 44 -8.28 -3.43 -18.16
C GLU A 44 -9.68 -3.03 -17.70
N ASN A 45 -9.85 -2.60 -16.44
CA ASN A 45 -11.17 -2.45 -15.82
C ASN A 45 -11.39 -1.11 -15.10
N TYR A 46 -10.56 -0.11 -15.29
CA TYR A 46 -10.63 1.14 -14.53
C TYR A 46 -12.03 1.79 -14.54
N ALA A 47 -12.76 1.70 -15.66
CA ALA A 47 -14.09 2.27 -15.78
C ALA A 47 -15.13 1.63 -14.85
N TYR A 48 -14.84 0.42 -14.37
CA TYR A 48 -15.75 -0.39 -13.55
C TYR A 48 -15.31 -0.49 -12.09
N ILE A 49 -14.30 0.26 -11.70
CA ILE A 49 -13.75 0.25 -10.33
C ILE A 49 -14.02 1.63 -9.69
N PRO A 50 -15.17 1.85 -9.04
CA PRO A 50 -15.42 3.12 -8.37
C PRO A 50 -14.41 3.41 -7.27
N VAL A 51 -14.09 4.67 -7.05
CA VAL A 51 -13.28 5.10 -5.90
C VAL A 51 -14.17 5.14 -4.66
N GLU A 52 -14.33 3.98 -4.06
CA GLU A 52 -15.18 3.73 -2.90
C GLU A 52 -14.45 2.79 -1.93
N PRO A 53 -14.78 2.84 -0.61
CA PRO A 53 -14.06 2.05 0.38
C PRO A 53 -14.03 0.55 0.09
N GLY A 54 -15.15 -0.04 -0.33
CA GLY A 54 -15.24 -1.48 -0.63
C GLY A 54 -14.31 -1.89 -1.76
N TYR A 55 -14.18 -1.08 -2.80
CA TYR A 55 -13.27 -1.35 -3.92
C TYR A 55 -11.81 -1.13 -3.52
N ILE A 56 -11.53 -0.15 -2.67
CA ILE A 56 -10.17 0.04 -2.12
C ILE A 56 -9.74 -1.19 -1.33
N LEU A 57 -10.62 -1.74 -0.49
CA LEU A 57 -10.36 -2.98 0.24
C LEU A 57 -10.14 -4.17 -0.70
N GLN A 58 -10.91 -4.25 -1.78
CA GLN A 58 -10.74 -5.31 -2.78
C GLN A 58 -9.40 -5.21 -3.51
N LEU A 59 -8.98 -4.01 -3.89
CA LEU A 59 -7.67 -3.80 -4.50
C LEU A 59 -6.54 -4.17 -3.55
N HIS A 60 -6.67 -3.86 -2.28
CA HIS A 60 -5.70 -4.25 -1.25
C HIS A 60 -5.64 -5.77 -1.08
N ARG A 61 -6.78 -6.46 -1.11
CA ARG A 61 -6.83 -7.92 -1.10
C ARG A 61 -6.10 -8.49 -2.30
N ASP A 62 -6.34 -7.96 -3.48
CA ASP A 62 -5.70 -8.41 -4.72
C ASP A 62 -4.20 -8.10 -4.73
N LEU A 63 -3.79 -6.96 -4.16
CA LEU A 63 -2.37 -6.60 -4.02
C LEU A 63 -1.60 -7.65 -3.22
N LEU A 64 -2.19 -8.16 -2.14
CA LEU A 64 -1.57 -9.11 -1.22
C LEU A 64 -2.01 -10.56 -1.45
N LYS A 65 -2.68 -10.82 -2.56
CA LYS A 65 -3.31 -12.09 -2.90
C LYS A 65 -2.37 -13.29 -2.82
N TYR A 66 -1.12 -13.12 -3.20
CA TYR A 66 -0.14 -14.20 -3.25
C TYR A 66 0.66 -14.33 -1.94
N THR A 67 0.35 -13.52 -0.94
CA THR A 67 0.93 -13.59 0.39
C THR A 67 0.04 -14.36 1.34
N ASN A 68 0.57 -14.72 2.52
CA ASN A 68 -0.20 -15.36 3.59
C ASN A 68 -0.69 -14.36 4.65
N LEU A 69 -0.66 -13.07 4.33
CA LEU A 69 -1.03 -12.03 5.29
C LEU A 69 -2.54 -12.04 5.57
N THR A 70 -2.90 -12.14 6.83
CA THR A 70 -4.31 -12.27 7.26
C THR A 70 -5.10 -10.98 7.16
N TYR A 71 -4.43 -9.82 7.13
CA TYR A 71 -5.06 -8.51 7.07
C TYR A 71 -5.38 -8.03 5.63
N ARG A 72 -5.22 -8.90 4.63
CA ARG A 72 -5.53 -8.58 3.24
C ARG A 72 -6.97 -8.13 3.08
N GLY A 73 -7.17 -6.95 2.51
CA GLY A 73 -8.50 -6.42 2.25
C GLY A 73 -9.25 -5.95 3.50
N HIS A 74 -8.52 -5.67 4.59
CA HIS A 74 -9.07 -5.15 5.84
C HIS A 74 -8.35 -3.87 6.25
N PHE A 75 -9.10 -2.91 6.78
CA PHE A 75 -8.49 -1.77 7.42
C PHE A 75 -7.72 -2.19 8.67
N LYS A 76 -6.74 -1.39 9.05
CA LYS A 76 -5.89 -1.64 10.22
C LYS A 76 -6.72 -1.80 11.49
N THR A 77 -6.30 -2.72 12.34
CA THR A 77 -6.88 -2.96 13.67
C THR A 77 -5.97 -2.50 14.78
N THR A 78 -4.72 -2.18 14.46
CA THR A 78 -3.71 -1.66 15.38
C THR A 78 -3.21 -0.32 14.91
N PRO A 79 -2.86 0.60 15.83
CA PRO A 79 -2.26 1.87 15.45
C PRO A 79 -0.97 1.67 14.67
N ASN A 80 -0.73 2.55 13.70
CA ASN A 80 0.54 2.59 12.98
C ASN A 80 1.19 3.97 13.12
N GLU A 81 2.48 4.03 12.81
CA GLU A 81 3.28 5.25 12.89
C GLU A 81 4.11 5.37 11.60
N ILE A 82 4.29 6.60 11.15
CA ILE A 82 5.26 6.92 10.11
C ILE A 82 6.49 7.46 10.82
N ASP A 83 7.61 6.74 10.71
CA ASP A 83 8.84 7.08 11.39
C ASP A 83 10.04 7.13 10.45
N MET A 84 11.14 7.67 10.97
CA MET A 84 12.43 7.69 10.31
C MET A 84 13.49 7.16 11.27
N THR A 85 14.32 6.24 10.77
CA THR A 85 15.49 5.77 11.49
C THR A 85 16.72 6.56 11.04
N LEU A 86 17.37 7.26 11.96
CA LEU A 86 18.59 7.99 11.69
C LEU A 86 19.78 7.05 11.51
N PRO A 87 20.88 7.50 10.85
CA PRO A 87 22.10 6.69 10.73
C PRO A 87 22.67 6.22 12.08
N SER A 88 22.39 6.95 13.17
CA SER A 88 22.75 6.58 14.54
C SER A 88 21.93 5.40 15.09
N GLY A 89 20.91 4.93 14.39
CA GLY A 89 19.96 3.93 14.86
C GLY A 89 18.79 4.51 15.68
N GLU A 90 18.80 5.81 15.94
CA GLU A 90 17.71 6.49 16.66
C GLU A 90 16.48 6.59 15.78
N ARG A 91 15.32 6.23 16.35
CA ARG A 91 14.02 6.26 15.68
C ARG A 91 13.26 7.53 16.05
N HIS A 92 12.82 8.27 15.04
CA HIS A 92 11.96 9.44 15.21
C HIS A 92 10.58 9.18 14.60
N VAL A 93 9.53 9.40 15.37
CA VAL A 93 8.15 9.37 14.87
C VAL A 93 7.90 10.69 14.14
N LEU A 94 7.68 10.63 12.82
CA LEU A 94 7.40 11.79 11.98
C LEU A 94 5.92 12.16 12.02
N PHE A 95 5.04 11.16 12.10
CA PHE A 95 3.61 11.37 12.00
C PHE A 95 2.85 10.19 12.61
N ARG A 96 1.73 10.48 13.28
CA ARG A 96 0.79 9.48 13.78
C ARG A 96 -0.50 9.55 12.97
N PRO A 97 -0.76 8.55 12.11
CA PRO A 97 -2.02 8.45 11.38
C PRO A 97 -3.22 8.30 12.30
N LEU A 98 -4.41 8.42 11.71
CA LEU A 98 -5.67 8.23 12.44
C LEU A 98 -5.70 6.88 13.15
N GLU A 99 -6.42 6.85 14.26
CA GLU A 99 -6.66 5.63 15.02
C GLU A 99 -7.46 4.60 14.20
N PRO A 100 -7.31 3.30 14.49
CA PRO A 100 -8.04 2.26 13.77
C PRO A 100 -9.56 2.46 13.75
N TYR A 101 -10.16 2.89 14.86
CA TYR A 101 -11.61 3.07 14.94
C TYR A 101 -12.13 4.24 14.09
N GLU A 102 -11.28 5.21 13.78
CA GLU A 102 -11.63 6.37 12.92
C GLU A 102 -11.44 6.07 11.43
N THR A 103 -10.70 5.02 11.10
CA THR A 103 -10.23 4.75 9.74
C THR A 103 -11.36 4.49 8.73
N PRO A 104 -12.35 3.61 8.99
CA PRO A 104 -13.40 3.35 8.02
C PRO A 104 -14.21 4.60 7.65
N GLY A 105 -14.59 5.39 8.65
CA GLY A 105 -15.33 6.63 8.43
C GLY A 105 -14.53 7.68 7.66
N ALA A 106 -13.23 7.78 7.95
CA ALA A 106 -12.34 8.71 7.26
C ALA A 106 -12.14 8.35 5.79
N VAL A 107 -11.98 7.06 5.48
CA VAL A 107 -11.86 6.60 4.08
C VAL A 107 -13.16 6.84 3.33
N GLU A 108 -14.31 6.57 3.94
CA GLU A 108 -15.61 6.85 3.36
C GLU A 108 -15.78 8.34 3.07
N ALA A 109 -15.48 9.21 4.02
CA ALA A 109 -15.55 10.67 3.84
C ALA A 109 -14.62 11.15 2.73
N LEU A 110 -13.40 10.60 2.67
CA LEU A 110 -12.44 10.92 1.61
C LEU A 110 -12.98 10.57 0.22
N CYS A 111 -13.51 9.38 0.06
CA CYS A 111 -14.11 8.93 -1.20
C CYS A 111 -15.33 9.76 -1.60
N CYS A 112 -16.22 10.06 -0.65
CA CYS A 112 -17.39 10.90 -0.89
C CYS A 112 -17.00 12.30 -1.32
N THR A 113 -16.04 12.93 -0.66
CA THR A 113 -15.52 14.25 -1.01
C THR A 113 -14.92 14.25 -2.42
N TYR A 114 -14.08 13.25 -2.72
CA TYR A 114 -13.49 13.10 -4.06
C TYR A 114 -14.55 13.01 -5.14
N GLN A 115 -15.55 12.15 -4.97
CA GLN A 115 -16.61 11.96 -5.94
C GLN A 115 -17.46 13.23 -6.11
N ASP A 116 -17.79 13.92 -5.02
CA ASP A 116 -18.56 15.16 -5.06
C ASP A 116 -17.80 16.27 -5.80
N VAL A 117 -16.55 16.51 -5.43
CA VAL A 117 -15.73 17.54 -6.07
C VAL A 117 -15.52 17.24 -7.56
N LEU A 118 -15.26 15.97 -7.89
CA LEU A 118 -15.06 15.51 -9.27
C LEU A 118 -16.36 15.71 -10.10
N HIS A 119 -17.49 15.28 -9.58
CA HIS A 119 -18.78 15.36 -10.27
C HIS A 119 -19.21 16.82 -10.49
N ARG A 120 -18.96 17.68 -9.51
CA ARG A 120 -19.30 19.11 -9.59
C ARG A 120 -18.25 19.93 -10.34
N GLU A 121 -17.19 19.31 -10.82
CA GLU A 121 -16.11 19.95 -11.57
C GLU A 121 -15.52 21.19 -10.86
N LEU A 122 -15.40 21.13 -9.52
CA LEU A 122 -14.92 22.25 -8.72
C LEU A 122 -13.40 22.44 -8.81
N VAL A 123 -12.67 21.37 -9.09
CA VAL A 123 -11.19 21.36 -9.13
C VAL A 123 -10.76 20.47 -10.28
N ASP A 124 -9.68 20.85 -10.95
CA ASP A 124 -9.07 20.03 -11.99
C ASP A 124 -8.61 18.66 -11.37
N PRO A 125 -8.88 17.53 -12.05
CA PRO A 125 -8.47 16.21 -11.56
C PRO A 125 -6.97 16.12 -11.25
N LEU A 126 -6.10 16.82 -11.98
CA LEU A 126 -4.67 16.83 -11.72
C LEU A 126 -4.28 17.50 -10.40
N LEU A 127 -5.17 18.31 -9.81
CA LEU A 127 -5.01 18.84 -8.46
C LEU A 127 -5.76 18.01 -7.43
N LEU A 128 -6.93 17.49 -7.79
CA LEU A 128 -7.78 16.70 -6.90
C LEU A 128 -7.13 15.35 -6.54
N ILE A 129 -6.52 14.67 -7.51
CA ILE A 129 -5.89 13.37 -7.29
C ILE A 129 -4.76 13.45 -6.25
N PRO A 130 -3.78 14.36 -6.36
CA PRO A 130 -2.75 14.50 -5.32
C PRO A 130 -3.31 14.82 -3.94
N CYS A 131 -4.37 15.64 -3.86
CA CYS A 131 -5.03 15.94 -2.58
C CYS A 131 -5.64 14.69 -1.96
N PHE A 132 -6.34 13.88 -2.76
CA PHE A 132 -6.87 12.59 -2.31
C PHE A 132 -5.75 11.69 -1.79
N ILE A 133 -4.67 11.56 -2.54
CA ILE A 133 -3.55 10.68 -2.18
C ILE A 133 -2.87 11.14 -0.89
N LEU A 134 -2.68 12.46 -0.71
CA LEU A 134 -2.11 12.99 0.52
C LEU A 134 -2.99 12.64 1.73
N ASP A 135 -4.29 12.86 1.62
CA ASP A 135 -5.23 12.51 2.69
C ASP A 135 -5.26 10.99 2.95
N PHE A 136 -5.23 10.18 1.90
CA PHE A 136 -5.14 8.73 2.02
C PHE A 136 -3.89 8.31 2.81
N LEU A 137 -2.73 8.89 2.51
CA LEU A 137 -1.49 8.60 3.22
C LEU A 137 -1.53 9.11 4.67
N CYS A 138 -2.23 10.22 4.95
CA CYS A 138 -2.43 10.72 6.31
C CYS A 138 -3.34 9.80 7.12
N ILE A 139 -4.37 9.23 6.52
CA ILE A 139 -5.21 8.21 7.17
C ILE A 139 -4.40 6.94 7.39
N HIS A 140 -3.58 6.57 6.43
CA HIS A 140 -2.74 5.36 6.48
C HIS A 140 -3.55 4.12 6.85
N PRO A 141 -4.56 3.75 6.02
CA PRO A 141 -5.65 2.88 6.47
C PRO A 141 -5.29 1.42 6.66
N PHE A 142 -4.17 0.96 6.14
CA PHE A 142 -3.78 -0.45 6.16
C PHE A 142 -2.61 -0.72 7.10
N ASN A 143 -2.50 -1.95 7.58
CA ASN A 143 -1.35 -2.40 8.34
C ASN A 143 -0.07 -2.37 7.50
N ASP A 144 -0.19 -2.68 6.20
CA ASP A 144 0.89 -2.67 5.24
C ASP A 144 0.33 -2.39 3.85
N GLY A 145 1.17 -1.88 2.97
CA GLY A 145 0.80 -1.63 1.58
C GLY A 145 0.20 -0.25 1.30
N ASN A 146 0.21 0.68 2.24
CA ASN A 146 -0.35 2.03 2.02
C ASN A 146 0.34 2.78 0.88
N GLY A 147 1.66 2.71 0.79
CA GLY A 147 2.42 3.34 -0.29
C GLY A 147 2.10 2.74 -1.65
N ARG A 148 2.03 1.42 -1.74
CA ARG A 148 1.66 0.72 -2.98
C ARG A 148 0.22 1.02 -3.36
N MET A 149 -0.69 1.00 -2.39
CA MET A 149 -2.10 1.38 -2.62
C MET A 149 -2.23 2.81 -3.10
N SER A 150 -1.46 3.75 -2.55
CA SER A 150 -1.48 5.14 -3.00
C SER A 150 -1.08 5.27 -4.48
N ARG A 151 -0.07 4.52 -4.90
CA ARG A 151 0.36 4.48 -6.32
C ARG A 151 -0.70 3.84 -7.22
N LEU A 152 -1.31 2.76 -6.78
CA LEU A 152 -2.37 2.07 -7.53
C LEU A 152 -3.63 2.94 -7.65
N LEU A 153 -4.03 3.62 -6.58
CA LEU A 153 -5.16 4.54 -6.60
C LEU A 153 -4.87 5.77 -7.49
N THR A 154 -3.65 6.26 -7.49
CA THR A 154 -3.23 7.32 -8.41
C THR A 154 -3.41 6.87 -9.85
N LEU A 155 -2.94 5.67 -10.18
CA LEU A 155 -3.07 5.08 -11.51
C LEU A 155 -4.55 4.96 -11.92
N LEU A 156 -5.38 4.39 -11.03
CA LEU A 156 -6.82 4.23 -11.25
C LEU A 156 -7.49 5.57 -11.57
N MET A 157 -7.25 6.58 -10.74
CA MET A 157 -7.88 7.89 -10.88
C MET A 157 -7.37 8.62 -12.14
N LEU A 158 -6.10 8.48 -12.50
CA LEU A 158 -5.56 9.02 -13.75
C LEU A 158 -6.25 8.39 -14.97
N TYR A 159 -6.37 7.08 -15.00
CA TYR A 159 -7.07 6.40 -16.09
C TYR A 159 -8.54 6.84 -16.19
N GLN A 160 -9.24 6.92 -15.06
CA GLN A 160 -10.67 7.33 -15.04
C GLN A 160 -10.89 8.75 -15.53
N ASN A 161 -9.88 9.61 -15.42
CA ASN A 161 -9.95 11.00 -15.84
C ASN A 161 -9.27 11.26 -17.20
N GLY A 162 -9.00 10.20 -17.97
CA GLY A 162 -8.50 10.30 -19.34
C GLY A 162 -6.98 10.44 -19.47
N TYR A 163 -6.22 10.31 -18.37
CA TYR A 163 -4.77 10.32 -18.39
C TYR A 163 -4.24 8.90 -18.49
N VAL A 164 -3.89 8.48 -19.68
CA VAL A 164 -3.37 7.12 -19.93
C VAL A 164 -1.85 7.22 -20.01
N GLY A 165 -1.17 6.72 -19.01
CA GLY A 165 0.29 6.82 -18.89
C GLY A 165 1.03 6.38 -20.15
N GLY A 166 1.78 7.29 -20.76
CA GLY A 166 2.63 7.01 -21.93
C GLY A 166 1.90 6.82 -23.25
N GLN A 167 0.60 6.68 -23.25
CA GLN A 167 -0.21 6.60 -24.47
C GLN A 167 -1.03 7.87 -24.63
N TYR A 168 -0.37 8.92 -25.01
CA TYR A 168 -1.09 10.07 -25.55
C TYR A 168 -1.54 9.73 -26.95
N ILE A 169 -2.79 9.37 -27.06
CA ILE A 169 -3.44 9.41 -28.35
C ILE A 169 -3.91 10.85 -28.50
N SER A 170 -3.17 11.60 -29.26
CA SER A 170 -3.63 12.88 -29.75
C SER A 170 -4.88 12.69 -30.61
#